data_723497a9d3c704155198d8e6df6131d6
#
_entry.id   723497a9d3c704155198d8e6df6131d6
#
_cell.length_a   1.000
_cell.length_b   1.000
_cell.length_c   1.000
_cell.angle_alpha   90.00
_cell.angle_beta   90.00
_cell.angle_gamma   90.00
#
_symmetry.space_group_name_H-M   'P 1'
#
loop_
_entity.id
_entity.type
_entity.pdbx_description
1 polymer ?
#
loop_
_entity_poly.entity_id
_entity_poly.type
_entity_poly.pdbx_seq_one_letter_code
_entity_poly.pdbx_strand_id
1 'polypeptide(L)'
;EIIKQFLSKTDDIYRAAYGRRTEKYPRWCVFFGTSNTQEFLRDATGGRRFWPVDVGLHPVKKSVWEDLPKEVDQIWAEAYIYWQLGEKLYLTKEEEVFALEAQEEHRETSAKEGIIRDFLEKKIPANWNTYDLARRRMFWNGQLHGIQEPMIERQRVCAMEIWAECFGGDPRFMQRRDSIEINNILEGLRGWKREKTPRKSGPYGSQRGFRNVSKQDYKLDYKG
;
A
#
# COMPACT_ATOMS: atom_id res chain seq x y z
N GLU A 1 2.19 9.03 -7.17
CA GLU A 1 3.68 9.13 -7.20
C GLU A 1 4.16 10.58 -7.09
N ILE A 2 3.59 11.52 -7.85
CA ILE A 2 3.98 12.95 -7.86
C ILE A 2 3.89 13.57 -6.46
N ILE A 3 2.77 13.35 -5.76
CA ILE A 3 2.56 13.88 -4.39
C ILE A 3 3.62 13.33 -3.43
N LYS A 4 3.94 12.05 -3.51
CA LYS A 4 4.99 11.45 -2.65
C LYS A 4 6.36 12.08 -2.89
N GLN A 5 6.74 12.24 -4.14
CA GLN A 5 7.99 12.90 -4.50
C GLN A 5 8.00 14.35 -4.00
N PHE A 6 6.87 15.04 -4.14
CA PHE A 6 6.74 16.41 -3.65
C PHE A 6 6.88 16.49 -2.12
N LEU A 7 6.17 15.65 -1.36
CA LEU A 7 6.24 15.64 0.10
C LEU A 7 7.60 15.22 0.65
N SER A 8 8.35 14.37 -0.08
CA SER A 8 9.65 13.86 0.37
C SER A 8 10.82 14.77 0.03
N LYS A 9 10.60 15.88 -0.67
CA LYS A 9 11.67 16.84 -0.97
C LYS A 9 12.05 17.62 0.28
N THR A 10 13.32 17.70 0.56
CA THR A 10 13.90 18.54 1.62
C THR A 10 14.17 19.97 1.17
N ASP A 11 14.26 20.17 -0.13
CA ASP A 11 14.60 21.46 -0.74
C ASP A 11 13.76 21.71 -1.98
N ASP A 12 13.43 22.96 -2.23
CA ASP A 12 12.89 23.44 -3.49
C ASP A 12 13.97 24.14 -4.30
N ILE A 13 14.05 23.80 -5.58
CA ILE A 13 15.04 24.40 -6.49
C ILE A 13 14.27 25.21 -7.52
N TYR A 14 14.38 26.51 -7.44
CA TYR A 14 13.75 27.41 -8.40
C TYR A 14 14.54 28.71 -8.58
N ARG A 15 14.21 29.42 -9.62
CA ARG A 15 14.73 30.77 -9.88
C ARG A 15 13.68 31.76 -9.37
N ALA A 16 14.05 32.56 -8.38
CA ALA A 16 13.18 33.63 -7.90
C ALA A 16 12.87 34.61 -9.04
N ALA A 17 11.72 35.29 -8.96
CA ALA A 17 11.36 36.32 -9.92
C ALA A 17 12.49 37.37 -9.98
N TYR A 18 12.93 37.72 -11.21
CA TYR A 18 14.06 38.59 -11.48
C TYR A 18 15.47 38.07 -11.05
N GLY A 19 15.56 36.86 -10.49
CA GLY A 19 16.82 36.21 -10.17
C GLY A 19 17.61 35.81 -11.43
N ARG A 20 18.94 35.85 -11.34
CA ARG A 20 19.83 35.46 -12.45
C ARG A 20 20.15 33.96 -12.46
N ARG A 21 20.06 33.30 -11.31
CA ARG A 21 20.41 31.87 -11.12
C ARG A 21 19.33 31.13 -10.41
N THR A 22 19.31 29.82 -10.63
CA THR A 22 18.50 28.88 -9.85
C THR A 22 19.18 28.65 -8.51
N GLU A 23 18.44 28.76 -7.43
CA GLU A 23 18.93 28.61 -6.07
C GLU A 23 18.15 27.49 -5.35
N LYS A 24 18.75 26.97 -4.28
CA LYS A 24 18.21 25.89 -3.48
C LYS A 24 17.66 26.47 -2.17
N TYR A 25 16.39 26.23 -1.91
CA TYR A 25 15.68 26.72 -0.73
C TYR A 25 15.28 25.54 0.14
N PRO A 26 15.85 25.40 1.36
CA PRO A 26 15.42 24.35 2.29
C PRO A 26 13.96 24.51 2.66
N ARG A 27 13.24 23.40 2.79
CA ARG A 27 11.85 23.40 3.23
C ARG A 27 11.74 23.39 4.74
N TRP A 28 11.02 24.38 5.25
CA TRP A 28 10.73 24.59 6.67
C TRP A 28 9.22 24.60 6.89
N CYS A 29 8.50 23.67 6.29
CA CYS A 29 7.05 23.63 6.33
C CYS A 29 6.53 22.20 6.52
N VAL A 30 5.31 22.11 7.02
CA VAL A 30 4.47 20.91 7.03
C VAL A 30 3.30 21.09 6.07
N PHE A 31 2.73 20.00 5.61
CA PHE A 31 1.61 20.01 4.68
C PHE A 31 0.36 19.49 5.39
N PHE A 32 -0.74 20.21 5.24
CA PHE A 32 -2.06 19.78 5.66
C PHE A 32 -2.94 19.62 4.44
N GLY A 33 -3.82 18.64 4.47
CA GLY A 33 -4.84 18.41 3.45
C GLY A 33 -6.14 17.99 4.11
N THR A 34 -7.24 18.22 3.45
CA THR A 34 -8.58 17.78 3.89
C THR A 34 -9.18 16.86 2.85
N SER A 35 -9.96 15.87 3.28
CA SER A 35 -10.70 14.97 2.42
C SER A 35 -12.11 14.77 2.96
N ASN A 36 -13.09 14.77 2.08
CA ASN A 36 -14.47 14.41 2.41
C ASN A 36 -14.76 12.92 2.17
N THR A 37 -13.79 12.18 1.62
CA THR A 37 -13.90 10.75 1.44
C THR A 37 -13.12 10.04 2.54
N GLN A 38 -13.70 8.99 3.09
CA GLN A 38 -13.05 8.18 4.13
C GLN A 38 -11.84 7.44 3.54
N GLU A 39 -12.00 6.82 2.38
CA GLU A 39 -10.91 6.14 1.66
C GLU A 39 -10.22 7.11 0.69
N PHE A 40 -9.06 7.64 1.03
CA PHE A 40 -8.31 8.58 0.20
C PHE A 40 -6.84 8.20 -0.01
N LEU A 41 -6.33 7.21 0.73
CA LEU A 41 -4.96 6.72 0.60
C LEU A 41 -4.89 5.62 -0.48
N ARG A 42 -4.51 6.00 -1.70
CA ARG A 42 -4.44 5.11 -2.88
C ARG A 42 -3.22 4.19 -2.92
N ASP A 43 -2.34 4.29 -1.95
CA ASP A 43 -1.05 3.64 -2.02
C ASP A 43 -0.79 2.76 -0.81
N ALA A 44 -0.75 1.46 -1.05
CA ALA A 44 -0.46 0.45 -0.04
C ALA A 44 0.94 0.58 0.60
N THR A 45 1.90 1.22 -0.10
CA THR A 45 3.30 1.31 0.35
C THR A 45 3.72 2.69 0.84
N GLY A 46 2.93 3.72 0.58
CA GLY A 46 3.29 5.13 0.83
C GLY A 46 2.53 5.79 1.97
N GLY A 47 1.64 5.08 2.65
CA GLY A 47 0.79 5.59 3.72
C GLY A 47 1.56 6.28 4.84
N ARG A 48 2.78 5.81 5.15
CA ARG A 48 3.66 6.36 6.21
C ARG A 48 3.96 7.87 6.13
N ARG A 49 3.64 8.52 5.01
CA ARG A 49 3.80 9.98 4.82
C ARG A 49 2.57 10.76 5.22
N PHE A 50 1.47 10.07 5.46
CA PHE A 50 0.19 10.66 5.79
C PHE A 50 -0.18 10.25 7.21
N TRP A 51 -0.59 11.22 7.99
CA TRP A 51 -1.15 11.01 9.31
C TRP A 51 -2.63 11.38 9.27
N PRO A 52 -3.52 10.41 8.99
CA PRO A 52 -4.95 10.65 9.00
C PRO A 52 -5.41 11.05 10.39
N VAL A 53 -6.23 12.08 10.45
CA VAL A 53 -6.88 12.55 11.67
C VAL A 53 -8.35 12.74 11.36
N ASP A 54 -9.20 11.91 11.96
CA ASP A 54 -10.63 12.02 11.83
C ASP A 54 -11.16 13.20 12.63
N VAL A 55 -12.01 14.00 12.00
CA VAL A 55 -12.68 15.14 12.60
C VAL A 55 -14.18 14.90 12.67
N GLY A 56 -14.83 15.52 13.64
CA GLY A 56 -16.28 15.41 13.80
C GLY A 56 -16.76 14.12 14.49
N LEU A 57 -15.89 13.32 15.08
CA LEU A 57 -16.25 12.12 15.84
C LEU A 57 -16.98 12.43 17.15
N HIS A 58 -16.81 13.63 17.66
CA HIS A 58 -17.41 14.08 18.91
C HIS A 58 -18.19 15.37 18.73
N PRO A 59 -19.20 15.65 19.59
CA PRO A 59 -19.89 16.92 19.59
C PRO A 59 -18.93 18.10 19.69
N VAL A 60 -19.15 19.12 18.88
CA VAL A 60 -18.34 20.35 18.89
C VAL A 60 -18.51 21.04 20.25
N LYS A 61 -17.41 21.25 20.96
CA LYS A 61 -17.38 21.91 22.27
C LYS A 61 -16.94 23.38 22.21
N LYS A 62 -16.21 23.75 21.13
CA LYS A 62 -15.62 25.07 20.94
C LYS A 62 -15.89 25.58 19.55
N SER A 63 -16.05 26.88 19.43
CA SER A 63 -16.21 27.57 18.15
C SER A 63 -14.85 27.94 17.58
N VAL A 64 -14.62 27.60 16.32
CA VAL A 64 -13.39 28.00 15.60
C VAL A 64 -13.33 29.54 15.45
N TRP A 65 -14.49 30.20 15.40
CA TRP A 65 -14.57 31.63 15.20
C TRP A 65 -14.49 32.46 16.49
N GLU A 66 -14.95 31.89 17.60
CA GLU A 66 -15.04 32.62 18.87
C GLU A 66 -13.95 32.20 19.87
N ASP A 67 -13.63 30.91 19.93
CA ASP A 67 -12.71 30.36 20.93
C ASP A 67 -11.28 30.26 20.41
N LEU A 68 -11.06 29.82 19.16
CA LEU A 68 -9.72 29.68 18.61
C LEU A 68 -8.91 30.99 18.61
N PRO A 69 -9.45 32.18 18.30
CA PRO A 69 -8.68 33.43 18.37
C PRO A 69 -8.16 33.75 19.79
N LYS A 70 -8.80 33.23 20.83
CA LYS A 70 -8.39 33.44 22.23
C LYS A 70 -7.32 32.42 22.67
N GLU A 71 -7.25 31.28 22.02
CA GLU A 71 -6.41 30.15 22.38
C GLU A 71 -5.18 29.96 21.49
N VAL A 72 -5.18 30.53 20.29
CA VAL A 72 -4.12 30.28 19.28
C VAL A 72 -2.73 30.62 19.76
N ASP A 73 -2.58 31.72 20.48
CA ASP A 73 -1.27 32.13 21.03
C ASP A 73 -0.78 31.16 22.09
N GLN A 74 -1.68 30.64 22.91
CA GLN A 74 -1.35 29.61 23.91
C GLN A 74 -0.95 28.30 23.27
N ILE A 75 -1.64 27.89 22.20
CA ILE A 75 -1.30 26.68 21.43
C ILE A 75 0.09 26.78 20.85
N TRP A 76 0.44 27.96 20.27
CA TRP A 76 1.78 28.18 19.73
C TRP A 76 2.85 28.24 20.81
N ALA A 77 2.56 28.88 21.96
CA ALA A 77 3.48 28.94 23.08
C ALA A 77 3.79 27.53 23.62
N GLU A 78 2.79 26.67 23.74
CA GLU A 78 2.96 25.29 24.19
C GLU A 78 3.78 24.48 23.17
N ALA A 79 3.46 24.56 21.88
CA ALA A 79 4.20 23.90 20.81
C ALA A 79 5.68 24.35 20.78
N TYR A 80 5.94 25.64 21.02
CA TYR A 80 7.28 26.19 21.09
C TYR A 80 8.10 25.62 22.28
N ILE A 81 7.44 25.44 23.42
CA ILE A 81 8.07 24.82 24.60
C ILE A 81 8.44 23.36 24.31
N TYR A 82 7.54 22.56 23.72
CA TYR A 82 7.86 21.20 23.33
C TYR A 82 9.04 21.13 22.35
N TRP A 83 9.06 22.03 21.37
CA TRP A 83 10.19 22.12 20.45
C TRP A 83 11.51 22.46 21.17
N GLN A 84 11.52 23.40 22.12
CA GLN A 84 12.70 23.74 22.92
C GLN A 84 13.16 22.57 23.81
N LEU A 85 12.23 21.76 24.31
CA LEU A 85 12.53 20.55 25.07
C LEU A 85 13.08 19.41 24.22
N GLY A 86 13.15 19.58 22.90
CA GLY A 86 13.67 18.58 21.96
C GLY A 86 12.68 17.48 21.63
N GLU A 87 11.37 17.80 21.67
CA GLU A 87 10.32 16.87 21.23
C GLU A 87 10.64 16.31 19.85
N LYS A 88 10.52 15.00 19.69
CA LYS A 88 10.87 14.32 18.46
C LYS A 88 9.77 14.50 17.43
N LEU A 89 10.14 14.87 16.20
CA LEU A 89 9.22 15.04 15.07
C LEU A 89 8.98 13.72 14.30
N TYR A 90 9.05 12.59 14.99
CA TYR A 90 8.76 11.27 14.46
C TYR A 90 8.09 10.40 15.53
N LEU A 91 7.26 9.49 15.09
CA LEU A 91 6.50 8.61 15.98
C LEU A 91 7.41 7.60 16.68
N THR A 92 7.08 7.26 17.91
CA THR A 92 7.63 6.10 18.60
C THR A 92 7.11 4.80 17.96
N LYS A 93 7.72 3.66 18.29
CA LYS A 93 7.27 2.36 17.75
C LYS A 93 5.83 2.01 18.16
N GLU A 94 5.41 2.46 19.33
CA GLU A 94 4.04 2.25 19.82
C GLU A 94 3.05 3.13 19.06
N GLU A 95 3.37 4.40 18.84
CA GLU A 95 2.56 5.33 18.06
C GLU A 95 2.50 4.95 16.57
N GLU A 96 3.57 4.36 16.02
CA GLU A 96 3.56 3.84 14.64
C GLU A 96 2.48 2.77 14.43
N VAL A 97 2.15 1.96 15.44
CA VAL A 97 1.08 0.96 15.35
C VAL A 97 -0.27 1.64 15.14
N PHE A 98 -0.59 2.66 15.94
CA PHE A 98 -1.83 3.43 15.78
C PHE A 98 -1.88 4.18 14.45
N ALA A 99 -0.76 4.76 14.03
CA ALA A 99 -0.68 5.44 12.73
C ALA A 99 -0.90 4.46 11.56
N LEU A 100 -0.39 3.25 11.64
CA LEU A 100 -0.60 2.21 10.64
C LEU A 100 -2.06 1.74 10.61
N GLU A 101 -2.73 1.62 11.75
CA GLU A 101 -4.14 1.28 11.84
C GLU A 101 -4.99 2.38 11.19
N ALA A 102 -4.78 3.64 11.54
CA ALA A 102 -5.48 4.76 10.93
C ALA A 102 -5.22 4.87 9.41
N GLN A 103 -4.00 4.60 8.96
CA GLN A 103 -3.67 4.58 7.53
C GLN A 103 -4.40 3.45 6.79
N GLU A 104 -4.55 2.27 7.42
CA GLU A 104 -5.26 1.15 6.81
C GLU A 104 -6.77 1.41 6.72
N GLU A 105 -7.37 2.06 7.73
CA GLU A 105 -8.78 2.46 7.71
C GLU A 105 -9.10 3.46 6.59
N HIS A 106 -8.14 4.31 6.25
CA HIS A 106 -8.28 5.30 5.17
C HIS A 106 -7.74 4.85 3.82
N ARG A 107 -7.31 3.59 3.72
CA ARG A 107 -6.79 3.03 2.47
C ARG A 107 -7.92 2.75 1.49
N GLU A 108 -7.81 3.30 0.28
CA GLU A 108 -8.72 2.97 -0.82
C GLU A 108 -8.58 1.49 -1.20
N THR A 109 -9.64 0.73 -0.98
CA THR A 109 -9.68 -0.70 -1.28
C THR A 109 -10.17 -0.91 -2.71
N SER A 110 -9.35 -1.50 -3.56
CA SER A 110 -9.79 -1.89 -4.89
C SER A 110 -10.83 -3.02 -4.82
N ALA A 111 -11.93 -2.88 -5.58
CA ALA A 111 -12.91 -3.96 -5.72
C ALA A 111 -12.27 -5.30 -6.17
N LYS A 112 -11.14 -5.24 -6.86
CA LYS A 112 -10.38 -6.41 -7.28
C LYS A 112 -9.58 -7.06 -6.14
N GLU A 113 -9.31 -6.34 -5.06
CA GLU A 113 -8.51 -6.87 -3.94
C GLU A 113 -9.20 -8.06 -3.26
N GLY A 114 -10.50 -7.94 -2.97
CA GLY A 114 -11.28 -9.04 -2.40
C GLY A 114 -11.25 -10.28 -3.29
N ILE A 115 -11.48 -10.10 -4.59
CA ILE A 115 -11.45 -11.19 -5.58
C ILE A 115 -10.07 -11.86 -5.64
N ILE A 116 -8.99 -11.07 -5.62
CA ILE A 116 -7.63 -11.58 -5.62
C ILE A 116 -7.34 -12.32 -4.31
N ARG A 117 -7.78 -11.82 -3.17
CA ARG A 117 -7.61 -12.46 -1.86
C ARG A 117 -8.28 -13.83 -1.84
N ASP A 118 -9.56 -13.91 -2.23
CA ASP A 118 -10.29 -15.17 -2.33
C ASP A 118 -9.60 -16.17 -3.28
N PHE A 119 -9.07 -15.68 -4.40
CA PHE A 119 -8.31 -16.50 -5.33
C PHE A 119 -7.02 -17.06 -4.72
N LEU A 120 -6.31 -16.27 -3.93
CA LEU A 120 -5.05 -16.67 -3.29
C LEU A 120 -5.25 -17.66 -2.15
N GLU A 121 -6.38 -17.60 -1.43
CA GLU A 121 -6.72 -18.50 -0.33
C GLU A 121 -7.15 -19.88 -0.81
N LYS A 122 -7.61 -20.00 -2.05
CA LYS A 122 -7.99 -21.30 -2.62
C LYS A 122 -6.77 -22.21 -2.76
N LYS A 123 -6.87 -23.42 -2.20
CA LYS A 123 -5.86 -24.47 -2.35
C LYS A 123 -5.78 -24.94 -3.79
N ILE A 124 -4.61 -25.34 -4.20
CA ILE A 124 -4.28 -25.82 -5.54
C ILE A 124 -3.65 -27.22 -5.46
N PRO A 125 -3.74 -28.06 -6.50
CA PRO A 125 -3.01 -29.33 -6.55
C PRO A 125 -1.49 -29.14 -6.44
N ALA A 126 -0.79 -30.04 -5.77
CA ALA A 126 0.65 -29.94 -5.54
C ALA A 126 1.48 -29.86 -6.84
N ASN A 127 0.97 -30.45 -7.92
CA ASN A 127 1.58 -30.40 -9.26
C ASN A 127 1.10 -29.24 -10.13
N TRP A 128 0.53 -28.16 -9.54
CA TRP A 128 -0.04 -27.00 -10.22
C TRP A 128 0.85 -26.42 -11.33
N ASN A 129 2.15 -26.41 -11.12
CA ASN A 129 3.09 -25.84 -12.09
C ASN A 129 3.21 -26.65 -13.39
N THR A 130 2.72 -27.88 -13.43
CA THR A 130 2.69 -28.72 -14.63
C THR A 130 1.44 -28.51 -15.48
N TYR A 131 0.41 -27.85 -14.91
CA TYR A 131 -0.84 -27.61 -15.61
C TYR A 131 -0.67 -26.47 -16.63
N ASP A 132 -1.16 -26.69 -17.84
CA ASP A 132 -1.33 -25.64 -18.83
C ASP A 132 -2.51 -24.72 -18.48
N LEU A 133 -2.69 -23.63 -19.22
CA LEU A 133 -3.74 -22.65 -18.94
C LEU A 133 -5.13 -23.23 -19.06
N ALA A 134 -5.37 -24.14 -20.03
CA ALA A 134 -6.68 -24.73 -20.24
C ALA A 134 -7.06 -25.60 -19.02
N ARG A 135 -6.15 -26.45 -18.56
CA ARG A 135 -6.36 -27.29 -17.39
C ARG A 135 -6.55 -26.48 -16.10
N ARG A 136 -5.82 -25.38 -15.93
CA ARG A 136 -6.01 -24.45 -14.82
C ARG A 136 -7.38 -23.79 -14.84
N ARG A 137 -7.85 -23.35 -16.01
CA ARG A 137 -9.20 -22.79 -16.15
C ARG A 137 -10.30 -23.81 -15.87
N MET A 138 -10.14 -25.05 -16.32
CA MET A 138 -11.07 -26.15 -15.97
C MET A 138 -11.13 -26.38 -14.47
N PHE A 139 -10.00 -26.32 -13.77
CA PHE A 139 -9.95 -26.41 -12.30
C PHE A 139 -10.77 -25.28 -11.63
N TRP A 140 -10.55 -24.03 -12.05
CA TRP A 140 -11.29 -22.90 -11.48
C TRP A 140 -12.78 -22.93 -11.77
N ASN A 141 -13.17 -23.48 -12.91
CA ASN A 141 -14.58 -23.65 -13.30
C ASN A 141 -15.24 -24.89 -12.67
N GLY A 142 -14.52 -25.66 -11.84
CA GLY A 142 -15.05 -26.88 -11.24
C GLY A 142 -15.26 -28.04 -12.21
N GLN A 143 -14.64 -27.96 -13.40
CA GLN A 143 -14.78 -28.96 -14.47
C GLN A 143 -13.68 -30.02 -14.45
N LEU A 144 -12.67 -29.87 -13.60
CA LEU A 144 -11.58 -30.83 -13.48
C LEU A 144 -11.89 -31.84 -12.39
N HIS A 145 -12.20 -33.06 -12.80
CA HIS A 145 -12.51 -34.19 -11.92
C HIS A 145 -11.30 -35.13 -11.75
N GLY A 146 -11.31 -35.93 -10.68
CA GLY A 146 -10.32 -37.00 -10.48
C GLY A 146 -8.92 -36.52 -10.10
N ILE A 147 -8.81 -35.37 -9.42
CA ILE A 147 -7.55 -34.87 -8.89
C ILE A 147 -7.10 -35.82 -7.78
N GLN A 148 -5.97 -36.49 -7.97
CA GLN A 148 -5.39 -37.42 -6.99
C GLN A 148 -4.32 -36.75 -6.13
N GLU A 149 -3.79 -35.62 -6.59
CA GLU A 149 -2.73 -34.89 -5.90
C GLU A 149 -3.26 -34.18 -4.65
N PRO A 150 -2.43 -34.07 -3.59
CA PRO A 150 -2.82 -33.35 -2.40
C PRO A 150 -3.03 -31.87 -2.71
N MET A 151 -4.05 -31.30 -2.08
CA MET A 151 -4.35 -29.86 -2.19
C MET A 151 -3.48 -29.08 -1.21
N ILE A 152 -2.69 -28.16 -1.73
CA ILE A 152 -1.75 -27.34 -0.96
C ILE A 152 -2.12 -25.86 -1.01
N GLU A 153 -1.68 -25.10 -0.02
CA GLU A 153 -1.76 -23.65 -0.07
C GLU A 153 -0.82 -23.11 -1.14
N ARG A 154 -1.28 -22.04 -1.79
CA ARG A 154 -0.50 -21.37 -2.82
C ARG A 154 0.75 -20.73 -2.23
N GLN A 155 1.91 -21.17 -2.70
CA GLN A 155 3.22 -20.69 -2.22
C GLN A 155 3.72 -19.48 -3.01
N ARG A 156 3.25 -19.32 -4.24
CA ARG A 156 3.72 -18.32 -5.17
C ARG A 156 2.62 -17.91 -6.15
N VAL A 157 2.63 -16.67 -6.59
CA VAL A 157 1.74 -16.13 -7.62
C VAL A 157 2.45 -15.04 -8.42
N CYS A 158 2.01 -14.80 -9.65
CA CYS A 158 2.44 -13.64 -10.44
C CYS A 158 1.23 -12.90 -11.03
N ALA A 159 1.43 -11.65 -11.44
CA ALA A 159 0.35 -10.83 -11.99
C ALA A 159 -0.31 -11.46 -13.24
N MET A 160 0.48 -12.13 -14.10
CA MET A 160 -0.04 -12.83 -15.28
C MET A 160 -0.97 -13.99 -14.92
N GLU A 161 -0.65 -14.71 -13.83
CA GLU A 161 -1.48 -15.80 -13.32
C GLU A 161 -2.83 -15.28 -12.83
N ILE A 162 -2.84 -14.20 -12.05
CA ILE A 162 -4.07 -13.55 -11.59
C ILE A 162 -4.89 -13.04 -12.78
N TRP A 163 -4.25 -12.37 -13.73
CA TRP A 163 -4.92 -11.89 -14.93
C TRP A 163 -5.63 -13.02 -15.70
N ALA A 164 -4.92 -14.13 -15.94
CA ALA A 164 -5.42 -15.21 -16.77
C ALA A 164 -6.39 -16.16 -16.06
N GLU A 165 -6.19 -16.40 -14.77
CA GLU A 165 -6.91 -17.41 -14.02
C GLU A 165 -8.00 -16.83 -13.12
N CYS A 166 -7.75 -15.69 -12.48
CA CYS A 166 -8.71 -15.03 -11.61
C CYS A 166 -9.68 -14.14 -12.40
N PHE A 167 -9.16 -13.36 -13.36
CA PHE A 167 -9.98 -12.44 -14.16
C PHE A 167 -10.36 -13.00 -15.55
N GLY A 168 -9.90 -14.18 -15.91
CA GLY A 168 -10.23 -14.81 -17.20
C GLY A 168 -9.59 -14.12 -18.42
N GLY A 169 -8.67 -13.19 -18.21
CA GLY A 169 -8.02 -12.44 -19.29
C GLY A 169 -7.10 -13.31 -20.17
N ASP A 170 -6.95 -12.94 -21.45
CA ASP A 170 -5.96 -13.58 -22.32
C ASP A 170 -4.57 -13.00 -21.99
N PRO A 171 -3.56 -13.86 -21.68
CA PRO A 171 -2.20 -13.42 -21.37
C PRO A 171 -1.58 -12.51 -22.44
N ARG A 172 -1.96 -12.67 -23.71
CA ARG A 172 -1.46 -11.89 -24.85
C ARG A 172 -1.90 -10.44 -24.83
N PHE A 173 -3.03 -10.14 -24.18
CA PHE A 173 -3.64 -8.82 -24.16
C PHE A 173 -3.49 -8.08 -22.83
N MET A 174 -2.77 -8.65 -21.87
CA MET A 174 -2.50 -7.97 -20.60
C MET A 174 -1.74 -6.67 -20.82
N GLN A 175 -2.34 -5.56 -20.42
CA GLN A 175 -1.72 -4.24 -20.51
C GLN A 175 -0.79 -3.98 -19.32
N ARG A 176 0.18 -3.07 -19.51
CA ARG A 176 1.07 -2.65 -18.41
C ARG A 176 0.32 -2.13 -17.19
N ARG A 177 -0.78 -1.39 -17.41
CA ARG A 177 -1.64 -0.88 -16.33
C ARG A 177 -2.24 -1.99 -15.47
N ASP A 178 -2.69 -3.09 -16.11
CA ASP A 178 -3.30 -4.22 -15.42
C ASP A 178 -2.26 -4.93 -14.53
N SER A 179 -1.05 -5.10 -15.07
CA SER A 179 0.08 -5.65 -14.31
C SER A 179 0.46 -4.77 -13.12
N ILE A 180 0.48 -3.45 -13.29
CA ILE A 180 0.80 -2.50 -12.20
C ILE A 180 -0.27 -2.57 -11.12
N GLU A 181 -1.56 -2.55 -11.49
CA GLU A 181 -2.67 -2.62 -10.55
C GLU A 181 -2.62 -3.91 -9.72
N ILE A 182 -2.49 -5.07 -10.39
CA ILE A 182 -2.40 -6.36 -9.69
C ILE A 182 -1.19 -6.42 -8.78
N ASN A 183 -0.03 -5.94 -9.23
CA ASN A 183 1.17 -5.92 -8.40
C ASN A 183 1.02 -5.01 -7.18
N ASN A 184 0.38 -3.85 -7.31
CA ASN A 184 0.12 -2.94 -6.20
C ASN A 184 -0.81 -3.58 -5.16
N ILE A 185 -1.84 -4.30 -5.61
CA ILE A 185 -2.72 -5.07 -4.71
C ILE A 185 -1.91 -6.13 -3.96
N LEU A 186 -1.10 -6.93 -4.68
CA LEU A 186 -0.28 -7.97 -4.07
C LEU A 186 0.75 -7.42 -3.07
N GLU A 187 1.32 -6.24 -3.33
CA GLU A 187 2.24 -5.57 -2.41
C GLU A 187 1.55 -5.11 -1.11
N GLY A 188 0.25 -4.78 -1.18
CA GLY A 188 -0.57 -4.41 -0.02
C GLY A 188 -1.08 -5.60 0.78
N LEU A 189 -1.09 -6.81 0.21
CA LEU A 189 -1.63 -7.99 0.90
C LEU A 189 -0.66 -8.53 1.96
N ARG A 190 -1.12 -8.60 3.21
CA ARG A 190 -0.37 -9.25 4.30
C ARG A 190 -0.10 -10.71 3.95
N GLY A 191 1.11 -11.17 4.21
CA GLY A 191 1.53 -12.55 3.96
C GLY A 191 2.13 -12.77 2.58
N TRP A 192 2.18 -11.76 1.71
CA TRP A 192 2.79 -11.85 0.40
C TRP A 192 3.99 -10.91 0.27
N LYS A 193 5.12 -11.43 -0.22
CA LYS A 193 6.37 -10.67 -0.40
C LYS A 193 6.86 -10.78 -1.82
N ARG A 194 7.18 -9.66 -2.43
CA ARG A 194 7.70 -9.60 -3.80
C ARG A 194 9.05 -10.30 -3.92
N GLU A 195 9.21 -11.12 -4.95
CA GLU A 195 10.47 -11.81 -5.24
C GLU A 195 11.48 -10.85 -5.88
N LYS A 196 12.75 -10.98 -5.48
CA LYS A 196 13.84 -10.17 -6.05
C LYS A 196 14.15 -10.56 -7.50
N THR A 197 14.04 -11.83 -7.84
CA THR A 197 14.40 -12.39 -9.15
C THR A 197 13.20 -13.04 -9.84
N PRO A 198 13.10 -12.97 -11.19
CA PRO A 198 12.11 -13.72 -11.93
C PRO A 198 12.32 -15.23 -11.79
N ARG A 199 11.23 -16.00 -11.76
CA ARG A 199 11.22 -17.47 -11.74
C ARG A 199 10.16 -18.01 -12.70
N LYS A 200 10.33 -19.25 -13.13
CA LYS A 200 9.35 -19.93 -13.98
C LYS A 200 7.99 -20.03 -13.26
N SER A 201 6.92 -19.62 -13.92
CA SER A 201 5.54 -19.59 -13.41
C SER A 201 4.63 -20.42 -14.32
N GLY A 202 4.72 -21.75 -14.21
CA GLY A 202 3.89 -22.65 -15.01
C GLY A 202 3.87 -22.26 -16.50
N PRO A 203 2.67 -22.05 -17.09
CA PRO A 203 2.52 -21.71 -18.52
C PRO A 203 2.90 -20.27 -18.87
N TYR A 204 3.22 -19.41 -17.88
CA TYR A 204 3.45 -17.97 -18.11
C TYR A 204 4.92 -17.60 -18.28
N GLY A 205 5.81 -18.60 -18.37
CA GLY A 205 7.23 -18.37 -18.54
C GLY A 205 7.90 -17.80 -17.28
N SER A 206 8.98 -17.04 -17.47
CA SER A 206 9.72 -16.41 -16.36
C SER A 206 9.05 -15.12 -15.92
N GLN A 207 8.51 -15.06 -14.71
CA GLN A 207 7.80 -13.93 -14.15
C GLN A 207 8.41 -13.54 -12.80
N ARG A 208 8.43 -12.22 -12.52
CA ARG A 208 8.67 -11.74 -11.16
C ARG A 208 7.33 -11.83 -10.41
N GLY A 209 7.26 -12.68 -9.40
CA GLY A 209 6.06 -12.94 -8.63
C GLY A 209 6.15 -12.48 -7.19
N PHE A 210 5.21 -13.00 -6.43
CA PHE A 210 5.13 -12.85 -4.98
C PHE A 210 5.13 -14.25 -4.35
N ARG A 211 5.82 -14.38 -3.23
CA ARG A 211 5.81 -15.60 -2.43
C ARG A 211 4.96 -15.43 -1.19
N ASN A 212 4.26 -16.47 -0.81
CA ASN A 212 3.60 -16.55 0.49
C ASN A 212 4.69 -16.64 1.58
N VAL A 213 4.59 -15.80 2.62
CA VAL A 213 5.48 -15.82 3.77
C VAL A 213 4.67 -16.19 5.01
N SER A 214 5.16 -17.16 5.79
CA SER A 214 4.51 -17.55 7.04
C SER A 214 4.52 -16.40 8.04
N LYS A 215 3.56 -16.40 8.99
CA LYS A 215 3.48 -15.37 10.05
C LYS A 215 4.78 -15.28 10.89
N GLN A 216 5.63 -16.30 10.89
CA GLN A 216 6.92 -16.31 11.58
C GLN A 216 7.99 -15.48 10.85
N ASP A 217 7.98 -15.44 9.53
CA ASP A 217 8.95 -14.64 8.75
C ASP A 217 8.69 -13.15 8.86
N TYR A 218 7.44 -12.74 9.17
CA TYR A 218 7.08 -11.32 9.36
C TYR A 218 7.71 -10.68 10.61
N LYS A 219 7.97 -11.47 11.66
CA LYS A 219 8.57 -10.97 12.92
C LYS A 219 10.09 -10.73 12.83
N LEU A 220 10.75 -11.27 11.83
CA LEU A 220 12.22 -11.18 11.68
C LEU A 220 12.65 -9.93 10.88
N ASP A 221 11.81 -9.42 9.98
CA ASP A 221 12.15 -8.24 9.15
C ASP A 221 12.01 -6.88 9.89
N TYR A 222 11.39 -6.86 11.09
CA TYR A 222 11.27 -5.67 11.94
C TYR A 222 12.38 -5.53 12.99
N LYS A 223 13.42 -6.37 12.92
CA LYS A 223 14.59 -6.34 13.83
C LYS A 223 15.87 -5.86 13.16
N GLY A 224 15.76 -5.07 12.11
CA GLY A 224 16.91 -4.46 11.44
C GLY A 224 16.86 -2.95 11.48
#